data_3b2eb5750cd395840f97088fd225bcd3
#
_entry.id   3b2eb5750cd395840f97088fd225bcd3
#
_cell.length_a   1.000
_cell.length_b   1.000
_cell.length_c   1.000
_cell.angle_alpha   90.00
_cell.angle_beta   90.00
_cell.angle_gamma   90.00
#
_symmetry.space_group_name_H-M   'P 1'
#
loop_
_entity.id
_entity.type
_entity.pdbx_description
1 polymer ?
#
loop_
_entity_poly.entity_id
_entity_poly.type
_entity_poly.pdbx_seq_one_letter_code
_entity_poly.pdbx_strand_id
1 'polypeptide(L)'
;ASEMALRVMEKLEQARENVPVTAEHERQTRALALAVIDHAGHKQWRLDDTTLNIRTIDSFCHELTRQMPILSGTGGLVEPVDNAQPLYEEAVRQFLAQAGEGAPGERIYRLLEHFDNRWSRASELLIALLGRRGDWADVVNQHHDPETAEASLAETISHLSSDRLRDALHRLDDYLSALMPAINEARAQLDKAPLSLSDSPDSLPDWHAMISMLLTAQSEWRKPRGVNAKLGFPPKSDHKILFASILETLGDDSQLHEALIEIKHLPATTRGGDAWQLIVLISSLLPVLQAHLLLVFQRSGQVDHTHVSLAAIQALGTDEMPTALAQRLDYQIEHILIDEFQDTSSSQARFLERLMRGWPEHNATGAAPRTLFMVGDAMQSIYGFRYADVALFLRARQGQFADLALESVTLTQNFRSRPEVVAWVNDSFAELMGAEDAPHCGRVRHVKADSSPSRESSV
;
A
#
# COMPACT_ATOMS: atom_id res chain seq x y z
N ALA A 1 -6.74 -7.60 -19.64
CA ALA A 1 -7.88 -6.92 -20.30
C ALA A 1 -8.26 -7.60 -21.62
N SER A 2 -7.34 -7.74 -22.60
CA SER A 2 -7.66 -8.31 -23.93
C SER A 2 -8.17 -9.76 -23.87
N GLU A 3 -7.57 -10.61 -23.05
CA GLU A 3 -8.03 -11.99 -22.85
C GLU A 3 -9.42 -12.04 -22.21
N MET A 4 -9.69 -11.16 -21.24
CA MET A 4 -11.02 -11.04 -20.61
C MET A 4 -12.07 -10.62 -21.64
N ALA A 5 -11.77 -9.62 -22.48
CA ALA A 5 -12.67 -9.20 -23.55
C ALA A 5 -12.97 -10.33 -24.54
N LEU A 6 -11.95 -11.05 -24.98
CA LEU A 6 -12.09 -12.24 -25.85
C LEU A 6 -12.99 -13.31 -25.21
N ARG A 7 -12.79 -13.64 -23.95
CA ARG A 7 -13.61 -14.63 -23.23
C ARG A 7 -15.08 -14.20 -23.11
N VAL A 8 -15.33 -12.91 -22.83
CA VAL A 8 -16.71 -12.40 -22.77
C VAL A 8 -17.36 -12.47 -24.15
N MET A 9 -16.67 -12.03 -25.21
CA MET A 9 -17.18 -12.08 -26.57
C MET A 9 -17.44 -13.53 -27.02
N GLU A 10 -16.52 -14.45 -26.74
CA GLU A 10 -16.70 -15.87 -27.05
C GLU A 10 -17.95 -16.45 -26.37
N LYS A 11 -18.21 -16.11 -25.09
CA LYS A 11 -19.42 -16.58 -24.39
C LYS A 11 -20.71 -15.98 -24.95
N LEU A 12 -20.68 -14.73 -25.37
CA LEU A 12 -21.80 -14.08 -26.05
C LEU A 12 -22.09 -14.74 -27.41
N GLU A 13 -21.04 -15.07 -28.19
CA GLU A 13 -21.18 -15.73 -29.49
C GLU A 13 -21.68 -17.18 -29.34
N GLN A 14 -21.12 -17.96 -28.42
CA GLN A 14 -21.60 -19.29 -28.08
C GLN A 14 -23.09 -19.31 -27.68
N ALA A 15 -23.54 -18.27 -26.96
CA ALA A 15 -24.94 -18.12 -26.57
C ALA A 15 -25.82 -17.79 -27.79
N ARG A 16 -25.38 -16.92 -28.71
CA ARG A 16 -26.10 -16.61 -29.97
C ARG A 16 -26.25 -17.82 -30.89
N GLU A 17 -25.18 -18.61 -31.02
CA GLU A 17 -25.14 -19.81 -31.84
C GLU A 17 -25.84 -21.02 -31.19
N ASN A 18 -26.34 -20.87 -29.99
CA ASN A 18 -27.03 -21.91 -29.25
C ASN A 18 -26.18 -23.16 -29.01
N VAL A 19 -24.88 -23.00 -28.77
CA VAL A 19 -23.93 -24.10 -28.53
C VAL A 19 -24.40 -24.92 -27.32
N PRO A 20 -24.50 -26.25 -27.40
CA PRO A 20 -24.93 -27.11 -26.30
C PRO A 20 -23.95 -27.01 -25.13
N VAL A 21 -24.46 -26.83 -23.92
CA VAL A 21 -23.67 -26.80 -22.68
C VAL A 21 -24.16 -27.89 -21.73
N THR A 22 -23.24 -28.58 -21.07
CA THR A 22 -23.52 -29.71 -20.19
C THR A 22 -23.39 -29.37 -18.71
N ALA A 23 -22.36 -28.58 -18.36
CA ALA A 23 -22.10 -28.23 -16.97
C ALA A 23 -23.06 -27.14 -16.46
N GLU A 24 -23.42 -27.21 -15.18
CA GLU A 24 -24.37 -26.27 -14.57
C GLU A 24 -23.90 -24.82 -14.61
N HIS A 25 -22.61 -24.57 -14.32
CA HIS A 25 -22.02 -23.22 -14.39
C HIS A 25 -22.03 -22.67 -15.83
N GLU A 26 -21.87 -23.52 -16.85
CA GLU A 26 -21.96 -23.10 -18.25
C GLU A 26 -23.40 -22.74 -18.65
N ARG A 27 -24.41 -23.47 -18.11
CA ARG A 27 -25.83 -23.11 -18.32
C ARG A 27 -26.15 -21.76 -17.72
N GLN A 28 -25.66 -21.47 -16.51
CA GLN A 28 -25.81 -20.17 -15.87
C GLN A 28 -25.14 -19.06 -16.67
N THR A 29 -23.89 -19.26 -17.09
CA THR A 29 -23.15 -18.31 -17.94
C THR A 29 -23.89 -18.03 -19.24
N ARG A 30 -24.44 -19.08 -19.89
CA ARG A 30 -25.23 -18.93 -21.11
C ARG A 30 -26.54 -18.17 -20.87
N ALA A 31 -27.24 -18.43 -19.76
CA ALA A 31 -28.46 -17.71 -19.41
C ALA A 31 -28.17 -16.21 -19.22
N LEU A 32 -27.07 -15.87 -18.54
CA LEU A 32 -26.61 -14.50 -18.40
C LEU A 32 -26.24 -13.85 -19.75
N ALA A 33 -25.52 -14.59 -20.61
CA ALA A 33 -25.14 -14.10 -21.94
C ALA A 33 -26.40 -13.80 -22.80
N LEU A 34 -27.42 -14.66 -22.78
CA LEU A 34 -28.68 -14.42 -23.47
C LEU A 34 -29.42 -13.20 -22.92
N ALA A 35 -29.45 -13.03 -21.60
CA ALA A 35 -30.06 -11.86 -20.98
C ALA A 35 -29.35 -10.55 -21.37
N VAL A 36 -28.01 -10.56 -21.46
CA VAL A 36 -27.21 -9.42 -21.94
C VAL A 36 -27.53 -9.13 -23.41
N ILE A 37 -27.60 -10.14 -24.29
CA ILE A 37 -27.94 -9.99 -25.70
C ILE A 37 -29.32 -9.37 -25.88
N ASP A 38 -30.32 -9.87 -25.14
CA ASP A 38 -31.68 -9.37 -25.17
C ASP A 38 -31.74 -7.90 -24.70
N HIS A 39 -31.13 -7.61 -23.55
CA HIS A 39 -31.04 -6.24 -23.05
C HIS A 39 -30.36 -5.28 -24.01
N ALA A 40 -29.23 -5.70 -24.60
CA ALA A 40 -28.51 -4.92 -25.60
C ALA A 40 -29.38 -4.66 -26.86
N GLY A 41 -30.17 -5.66 -27.28
CA GLY A 41 -31.12 -5.53 -28.36
C GLY A 41 -32.19 -4.47 -28.08
N HIS A 42 -32.79 -4.50 -26.88
CA HIS A 42 -33.77 -3.50 -26.45
C HIS A 42 -33.17 -2.09 -26.37
N LYS A 43 -31.91 -1.95 -25.95
CA LYS A 43 -31.20 -0.67 -25.87
C LYS A 43 -30.53 -0.26 -27.18
N GLN A 44 -30.60 -1.07 -28.21
CA GLN A 44 -29.88 -0.88 -29.50
C GLN A 44 -28.36 -0.72 -29.31
N TRP A 45 -27.79 -1.39 -28.31
CA TRP A 45 -26.34 -1.42 -28.07
C TRP A 45 -25.66 -2.42 -29.02
N ARG A 46 -24.47 -2.03 -29.49
CA ARG A 46 -23.58 -2.99 -30.13
C ARG A 46 -22.82 -3.75 -29.05
N LEU A 47 -22.75 -5.06 -29.20
CA LEU A 47 -21.89 -5.92 -28.37
C LEU A 47 -20.67 -6.31 -29.21
N ASP A 48 -19.66 -5.48 -29.20
CA ASP A 48 -18.35 -5.70 -29.83
C ASP A 48 -17.24 -5.27 -28.86
N ASP A 49 -15.99 -5.59 -29.20
CA ASP A 49 -14.80 -5.31 -28.34
C ASP A 49 -14.62 -3.81 -28.09
N THR A 50 -15.16 -2.95 -28.95
CA THR A 50 -15.04 -1.48 -28.80
C THR A 50 -16.07 -0.89 -27.86
N THR A 51 -17.20 -1.59 -27.67
CA THR A 51 -18.29 -1.16 -26.78
C THR A 51 -18.17 -1.76 -25.38
N LEU A 52 -17.50 -2.90 -25.23
CA LEU A 52 -17.15 -3.47 -23.93
C LEU A 52 -16.02 -2.64 -23.31
N ASN A 53 -16.31 -1.91 -22.24
CA ASN A 53 -15.32 -1.13 -21.51
C ASN A 53 -14.37 -2.02 -20.67
N ILE A 54 -13.74 -3.03 -21.31
CA ILE A 54 -12.76 -3.92 -20.69
C ILE A 54 -11.36 -3.45 -21.05
N ARG A 55 -10.68 -2.83 -20.07
CA ARG A 55 -9.37 -2.20 -20.29
C ARG A 55 -8.53 -2.22 -19.02
N THR A 56 -7.24 -1.95 -19.11
CA THR A 56 -6.40 -1.73 -17.94
C THR A 56 -6.71 -0.37 -17.31
N ILE A 57 -6.48 -0.22 -16.01
CA ILE A 57 -6.62 1.06 -15.30
C ILE A 57 -5.74 2.12 -15.96
N ASP A 58 -4.50 1.79 -16.32
CA ASP A 58 -3.57 2.71 -17.00
C ASP A 58 -4.10 3.17 -18.37
N SER A 59 -4.67 2.26 -19.15
CA SER A 59 -5.28 2.61 -20.43
C SER A 59 -6.46 3.55 -20.26
N PHE A 60 -7.25 3.36 -19.20
CA PHE A 60 -8.36 4.25 -18.88
C PHE A 60 -7.87 5.63 -18.44
N CYS A 61 -6.90 5.70 -17.54
CA CYS A 61 -6.26 6.94 -17.13
C CYS A 61 -5.67 7.70 -18.34
N HIS A 62 -4.97 6.99 -19.23
CA HIS A 62 -4.38 7.59 -20.41
C HIS A 62 -5.42 8.15 -21.38
N GLU A 63 -6.55 7.48 -21.57
CA GLU A 63 -7.65 8.02 -22.38
C GLU A 63 -8.24 9.29 -21.78
N LEU A 64 -8.45 9.34 -20.47
CA LEU A 64 -8.96 10.54 -19.79
C LEU A 64 -8.00 11.72 -19.90
N THR A 65 -6.68 11.48 -19.74
CA THR A 65 -5.68 12.55 -19.90
C THR A 65 -5.65 13.12 -21.32
N ARG A 66 -5.85 12.26 -22.33
CA ARG A 66 -5.95 12.71 -23.73
C ARG A 66 -7.20 13.51 -24.02
N GLN A 67 -8.31 13.25 -23.31
CA GLN A 67 -9.54 14.05 -23.46
C GLN A 67 -9.42 15.45 -22.83
N MET A 68 -8.57 15.63 -21.83
CA MET A 68 -8.40 16.86 -21.06
C MET A 68 -6.93 17.26 -20.91
N PRO A 69 -6.17 17.48 -22.00
CA PRO A 69 -4.72 17.67 -21.95
C PRO A 69 -4.27 18.91 -21.17
N ILE A 70 -5.11 19.95 -21.08
CA ILE A 70 -4.82 21.15 -20.31
C ILE A 70 -5.06 20.91 -18.82
N LEU A 71 -6.18 20.31 -18.45
CA LEU A 71 -6.53 20.05 -17.05
C LEU A 71 -5.64 18.97 -16.43
N SER A 72 -5.23 17.97 -17.20
CA SER A 72 -4.31 16.93 -16.76
C SER A 72 -2.85 17.41 -16.64
N GLY A 73 -2.54 18.63 -17.09
CA GLY A 73 -1.19 19.19 -17.05
C GLY A 73 -0.19 18.53 -18.01
N THR A 74 -0.64 17.60 -18.86
CA THR A 74 0.25 16.86 -19.78
C THR A 74 0.72 17.71 -20.96
N GLY A 75 -0.04 18.77 -21.32
CA GLY A 75 0.33 19.76 -22.34
C GLY A 75 0.49 19.23 -23.77
N GLY A 76 0.44 17.92 -24.00
CA GLY A 76 0.63 17.30 -25.30
C GLY A 76 0.47 15.77 -25.25
N LEU A 77 0.79 15.12 -26.37
CA LEU A 77 0.85 13.66 -26.44
C LEU A 77 2.12 13.19 -25.72
N VAL A 78 1.94 12.42 -24.66
CA VAL A 78 3.02 11.78 -23.90
C VAL A 78 2.91 10.28 -24.07
N GLU A 79 4.05 9.60 -24.13
CA GLU A 79 4.12 8.14 -24.26
C GLU A 79 4.48 7.52 -22.90
N PRO A 80 3.60 6.70 -22.31
CA PRO A 80 3.94 5.96 -21.11
C PRO A 80 5.02 4.91 -21.38
N VAL A 81 6.03 4.83 -20.50
CA VAL A 81 7.11 3.85 -20.60
C VAL A 81 7.10 2.89 -19.40
N ASP A 82 7.35 1.61 -19.65
CA ASP A 82 7.42 0.59 -18.60
C ASP A 82 8.65 0.76 -17.70
N ASN A 83 9.76 1.20 -18.25
CA ASN A 83 10.99 1.47 -17.51
C ASN A 83 11.27 2.96 -17.47
N ALA A 84 10.84 3.64 -16.41
CA ALA A 84 11.06 5.06 -16.20
C ALA A 84 12.36 5.37 -15.43
N GLN A 85 13.15 4.36 -15.03
CA GLN A 85 14.39 4.51 -14.29
C GLN A 85 15.34 5.55 -14.93
N PRO A 86 15.61 5.53 -16.25
CA PRO A 86 16.50 6.54 -16.87
C PRO A 86 15.98 7.97 -16.74
N LEU A 87 14.65 8.17 -16.72
CA LEU A 87 14.03 9.48 -16.54
C LEU A 87 14.21 9.98 -15.11
N TYR A 88 14.12 9.10 -14.13
CA TYR A 88 14.38 9.44 -12.72
C TYR A 88 15.84 9.78 -12.49
N GLU A 89 16.77 8.99 -13.04
CA GLU A 89 18.22 9.23 -12.95
C GLU A 89 18.59 10.60 -13.55
N GLU A 90 18.03 10.94 -14.68
CA GLU A 90 18.25 12.25 -15.33
C GLU A 90 17.67 13.39 -14.49
N ALA A 91 16.45 13.23 -13.94
CA ALA A 91 15.83 14.24 -13.10
C ALA A 91 16.64 14.48 -11.82
N VAL A 92 17.09 13.41 -11.15
CA VAL A 92 17.91 13.47 -9.93
C VAL A 92 19.28 14.10 -10.24
N ARG A 93 19.89 13.76 -11.37
CA ARG A 93 21.17 14.35 -11.80
C ARG A 93 21.04 15.87 -11.99
N GLN A 94 19.98 16.33 -12.67
CA GLN A 94 19.73 17.77 -12.87
C GLN A 94 19.41 18.47 -11.55
N PHE A 95 18.64 17.85 -10.67
CA PHE A 95 18.32 18.36 -9.35
C PHE A 95 19.57 18.53 -8.48
N LEU A 96 20.40 17.51 -8.37
CA LEU A 96 21.62 17.56 -7.56
C LEU A 96 22.66 18.53 -8.12
N ALA A 97 22.69 18.76 -9.43
CA ALA A 97 23.59 19.74 -10.06
C ALA A 97 23.33 21.18 -9.60
N GLN A 98 22.16 21.48 -9.01
CA GLN A 98 21.84 22.80 -8.46
C GLN A 98 22.32 23.00 -7.01
N ALA A 99 23.05 22.05 -6.43
CA ALA A 99 23.58 22.17 -5.08
C ALA A 99 24.39 23.46 -4.91
N GLY A 100 24.01 24.28 -3.90
CA GLY A 100 24.65 25.56 -3.62
C GLY A 100 24.11 26.75 -4.43
N GLU A 101 23.15 26.57 -5.35
CA GLU A 101 22.58 27.63 -6.16
C GLU A 101 21.23 28.10 -5.61
N GLY A 102 21.20 29.25 -4.95
CA GLY A 102 19.96 29.82 -4.38
C GLY A 102 19.38 29.02 -3.22
N ALA A 103 18.17 29.38 -2.79
CA ALA A 103 17.54 28.75 -1.63
C ALA A 103 17.24 27.24 -1.79
N PRO A 104 16.80 26.72 -2.93
CA PRO A 104 16.72 25.28 -3.14
C PRO A 104 18.07 24.59 -3.11
N GLY A 105 19.10 25.19 -3.75
CA GLY A 105 20.43 24.60 -3.81
C GLY A 105 21.14 24.53 -2.47
N GLU A 106 20.90 25.48 -1.56
CA GLU A 106 21.39 25.42 -0.18
C GLU A 106 20.78 24.22 0.57
N ARG A 107 19.51 23.92 0.36
CA ARG A 107 18.86 22.75 0.95
C ARG A 107 19.39 21.44 0.35
N ILE A 108 19.67 21.42 -0.95
CA ILE A 108 20.30 20.26 -1.62
C ILE A 108 21.69 20.02 -1.05
N TYR A 109 22.45 21.10 -0.82
CA TYR A 109 23.77 21.00 -0.22
C TYR A 109 23.72 20.38 1.19
N ARG A 110 22.77 20.81 2.04
CA ARG A 110 22.55 20.22 3.38
C ARG A 110 22.14 18.74 3.30
N LEU A 111 21.35 18.36 2.31
CA LEU A 111 21.02 16.95 2.09
C LEU A 111 22.29 16.15 1.77
N LEU A 112 23.16 16.66 0.91
CA LEU A 112 24.44 16.01 0.58
C LEU A 112 25.38 15.93 1.79
N GLU A 113 25.45 16.96 2.63
CA GLU A 113 26.21 16.93 3.89
C GLU A 113 25.72 15.80 4.80
N HIS A 114 24.43 15.62 4.92
CA HIS A 114 23.85 14.52 5.73
C HIS A 114 24.29 13.14 5.22
N PHE A 115 24.53 12.99 3.93
CA PHE A 115 25.06 11.76 3.33
C PHE A 115 26.59 11.72 3.23
N ASP A 116 27.32 12.54 3.99
CA ASP A 116 28.77 12.65 3.91
C ASP A 116 29.30 12.91 2.48
N ASN A 117 28.54 13.68 1.70
CA ASN A 117 28.78 13.93 0.26
C ASN A 117 28.82 12.65 -0.61
N ARG A 118 28.13 11.58 -0.18
CA ARG A 118 27.99 10.35 -0.98
C ARG A 118 26.86 10.51 -1.96
N TRP A 119 27.14 11.07 -3.12
CA TRP A 119 26.18 11.35 -4.18
C TRP A 119 25.37 10.12 -4.60
N SER A 120 25.98 8.94 -4.65
CA SER A 120 25.29 7.70 -5.01
C SER A 120 24.13 7.38 -4.06
N ARG A 121 24.36 7.50 -2.73
CA ARG A 121 23.31 7.24 -1.73
C ARG A 121 22.18 8.26 -1.79
N ALA A 122 22.52 9.54 -1.95
CA ALA A 122 21.50 10.58 -2.14
C ALA A 122 20.69 10.33 -3.41
N SER A 123 21.34 9.96 -4.52
CA SER A 123 20.68 9.63 -5.78
C SER A 123 19.75 8.42 -5.64
N GLU A 124 20.21 7.34 -5.05
CA GLU A 124 19.40 6.13 -4.82
C GLU A 124 18.13 6.45 -4.04
N LEU A 125 18.24 7.22 -2.95
CA LEU A 125 17.07 7.64 -2.16
C LEU A 125 16.12 8.50 -2.99
N LEU A 126 16.63 9.51 -3.71
CA LEU A 126 15.80 10.43 -4.49
C LEU A 126 15.11 9.72 -5.66
N ILE A 127 15.78 8.78 -6.31
CA ILE A 127 15.20 7.92 -7.36
C ILE A 127 14.06 7.07 -6.78
N ALA A 128 14.31 6.43 -5.63
CA ALA A 128 13.28 5.64 -4.95
C ALA A 128 12.05 6.49 -4.57
N LEU A 129 12.27 7.73 -4.08
CA LEU A 129 11.20 8.67 -3.77
C LEU A 129 10.41 9.08 -5.02
N LEU A 130 11.07 9.33 -6.15
CA LEU A 130 10.38 9.63 -7.42
C LEU A 130 9.52 8.46 -7.89
N GLY A 131 10.00 7.24 -7.78
CA GLY A 131 9.22 6.04 -8.11
C GLY A 131 7.95 5.91 -7.26
N ARG A 132 8.04 6.28 -5.99
CA ARG A 132 6.92 6.25 -5.03
C ARG A 132 6.15 7.57 -4.94
N ARG A 133 6.32 8.49 -5.88
CA ARG A 133 5.63 9.79 -5.80
C ARG A 133 4.10 9.69 -5.82
N GLY A 134 3.55 8.58 -6.29
CA GLY A 134 2.16 8.24 -6.13
C GLY A 134 1.68 8.31 -4.68
N ASP A 135 2.55 8.04 -3.71
CA ASP A 135 2.19 8.01 -2.29
C ASP A 135 2.20 9.40 -1.63
N TRP A 136 3.05 10.32 -2.10
CA TRP A 136 3.30 11.58 -1.42
C TRP A 136 2.95 12.86 -2.22
N ALA A 137 2.81 12.78 -3.55
CA ALA A 137 2.70 13.98 -4.39
C ALA A 137 1.52 14.88 -4.03
N ASP A 138 0.36 14.31 -3.71
CA ASP A 138 -0.82 15.11 -3.37
C ASP A 138 -0.66 15.82 -2.03
N VAL A 139 -0.10 15.13 -1.03
CA VAL A 139 0.15 15.72 0.30
C VAL A 139 1.13 16.89 0.20
N VAL A 140 2.23 16.68 -0.52
CA VAL A 140 3.27 17.71 -0.72
C VAL A 140 2.75 18.89 -1.53
N ASN A 141 1.92 18.65 -2.54
CA ASN A 141 1.36 19.71 -3.38
C ASN A 141 0.24 20.52 -2.70
N GLN A 142 -0.42 19.99 -1.67
CA GLN A 142 -1.43 20.70 -0.88
C GLN A 142 -0.83 21.71 0.08
N HIS A 143 0.40 21.50 0.52
CA HIS A 143 1.08 22.34 1.50
C HIS A 143 2.15 23.21 0.82
N HIS A 144 1.75 24.39 0.36
CA HIS A 144 2.67 25.35 -0.30
C HIS A 144 3.59 26.08 0.69
N ASP A 145 3.18 26.15 1.96
CA ASP A 145 3.95 26.78 3.01
C ASP A 145 4.74 25.74 3.82
N PRO A 146 6.06 25.91 4.01
CA PRO A 146 6.91 24.96 4.74
C PRO A 146 6.48 24.72 6.20
N GLU A 147 5.93 25.74 6.89
CA GLU A 147 5.50 25.60 8.28
C GLU A 147 4.24 24.73 8.40
N THR A 148 3.27 24.92 7.50
CA THR A 148 2.07 24.08 7.43
C THR A 148 2.39 22.64 6.99
N ALA A 149 3.34 22.46 6.07
CA ALA A 149 3.83 21.15 5.67
C ALA A 149 4.50 20.41 6.84
N GLU A 150 5.33 21.10 7.61
CA GLU A 150 5.98 20.54 8.80
C GLU A 150 4.95 20.20 9.89
N ALA A 151 3.96 21.05 10.13
CA ALA A 151 2.90 20.79 11.11
C ALA A 151 2.06 19.56 10.73
N SER A 152 1.63 19.45 9.48
CA SER A 152 0.87 18.31 8.96
C SER A 152 1.68 16.99 9.01
N LEU A 153 2.97 17.07 8.69
CA LEU A 153 3.87 15.94 8.80
C LEU A 153 4.03 15.49 10.26
N ALA A 154 4.18 16.44 11.18
CA ALA A 154 4.28 16.17 12.62
C ALA A 154 3.01 15.50 13.14
N GLU A 155 1.85 15.99 12.75
CA GLU A 155 0.56 15.41 13.11
C GLU A 155 0.41 13.98 12.58
N THR A 156 0.73 13.75 11.30
CA THR A 156 0.68 12.43 10.67
C THR A 156 1.61 11.43 11.37
N ILE A 157 2.87 11.81 11.62
CA ILE A 157 3.82 10.95 12.33
C ILE A 157 3.35 10.70 13.77
N SER A 158 2.79 11.72 14.45
CA SER A 158 2.25 11.57 15.80
C SER A 158 1.10 10.55 15.84
N HIS A 159 0.13 10.65 14.94
CA HIS A 159 -0.97 9.70 14.84
C HIS A 159 -0.47 8.28 14.55
N LEU A 160 0.40 8.14 13.57
CA LEU A 160 0.98 6.85 13.19
C LEU A 160 1.76 6.21 14.35
N SER A 161 2.52 7.00 15.08
CA SER A 161 3.25 6.56 16.28
C SER A 161 2.28 6.13 17.37
N SER A 162 1.27 6.94 17.68
CA SER A 162 0.27 6.62 18.71
C SER A 162 -0.46 5.32 18.42
N ASP A 163 -0.85 5.09 17.17
CA ASP A 163 -1.56 3.86 16.80
C ASP A 163 -0.67 2.61 16.97
N ARG A 164 0.62 2.71 16.62
CA ARG A 164 1.59 1.60 16.81
C ARG A 164 1.86 1.34 18.29
N LEU A 165 2.05 2.40 19.06
CA LEU A 165 2.29 2.27 20.49
C LEU A 165 1.07 1.68 21.21
N ARG A 166 -0.14 2.06 20.82
CA ARG A 166 -1.40 1.51 21.36
C ARG A 166 -1.56 0.03 21.05
N ASP A 167 -1.29 -0.40 19.81
CA ASP A 167 -1.34 -1.80 19.44
C ASP A 167 -0.35 -2.65 20.25
N ALA A 168 0.88 -2.18 20.40
CA ALA A 168 1.89 -2.87 21.19
C ALA A 168 1.55 -2.90 22.69
N LEU A 169 0.98 -1.80 23.25
CA LEU A 169 0.48 -1.80 24.63
C LEU A 169 -0.59 -2.87 24.83
N HIS A 170 -1.54 -2.95 23.92
CA HIS A 170 -2.62 -3.94 23.99
C HIS A 170 -2.07 -5.38 23.98
N ARG A 171 -1.05 -5.65 23.13
CA ARG A 171 -0.39 -6.96 23.07
C ARG A 171 0.45 -7.30 24.30
N LEU A 172 0.99 -6.27 24.95
CA LEU A 172 1.79 -6.42 26.17
C LEU A 172 0.95 -6.42 27.46
N ASP A 173 -0.36 -6.14 27.42
CA ASP A 173 -1.20 -5.86 28.60
C ASP A 173 -1.08 -6.96 29.68
N ASP A 174 -1.13 -8.22 29.30
CA ASP A 174 -1.00 -9.36 30.21
C ASP A 174 0.38 -9.45 30.89
N TYR A 175 1.41 -8.86 30.30
CA TYR A 175 2.79 -8.95 30.75
C TYR A 175 3.27 -7.67 31.48
N LEU A 176 2.63 -6.51 31.23
CA LEU A 176 3.09 -5.20 31.73
C LEU A 176 3.23 -5.17 33.24
N SER A 177 2.29 -5.78 33.97
CA SER A 177 2.28 -5.82 35.42
C SER A 177 3.51 -6.49 36.05
N ALA A 178 4.10 -7.47 35.36
CA ALA A 178 5.29 -8.19 35.77
C ALA A 178 6.57 -7.66 35.09
N LEU A 179 6.47 -7.29 33.81
CA LEU A 179 7.59 -6.85 32.98
C LEU A 179 8.14 -5.49 33.43
N MET A 180 7.26 -4.51 33.66
CA MET A 180 7.70 -3.15 33.97
C MET A 180 8.42 -3.02 35.33
N PRO A 181 7.95 -3.67 36.43
CA PRO A 181 8.71 -3.70 37.67
C PRO A 181 10.10 -4.33 37.52
N ALA A 182 10.21 -5.46 36.79
CA ALA A 182 11.48 -6.13 36.56
C ALA A 182 12.47 -5.27 35.76
N ILE A 183 11.99 -4.57 34.73
CA ILE A 183 12.78 -3.62 33.94
C ILE A 183 13.22 -2.42 34.79
N ASN A 184 12.29 -1.82 35.53
CA ASN A 184 12.58 -0.61 36.31
C ASN A 184 13.54 -0.90 37.46
N GLU A 185 13.46 -2.07 38.10
CA GLU A 185 14.44 -2.53 39.09
C GLU A 185 15.82 -2.71 38.43
N ALA A 186 15.88 -3.33 37.25
CA ALA A 186 17.13 -3.48 36.52
C ALA A 186 17.75 -2.13 36.12
N ARG A 187 16.91 -1.15 35.75
CA ARG A 187 17.36 0.20 35.41
C ARG A 187 17.88 0.96 36.64
N ALA A 188 17.23 0.78 37.79
CA ALA A 188 17.69 1.35 39.06
C ALA A 188 19.08 0.85 39.44
N GLN A 189 19.42 -0.42 39.16
CA GLN A 189 20.78 -0.95 39.34
C GLN A 189 21.84 -0.27 38.48
N LEU A 190 21.43 0.45 37.44
CA LEU A 190 22.29 1.19 36.50
C LEU A 190 22.18 2.70 36.66
N ASP A 191 21.58 3.19 37.76
CA ASP A 191 21.30 4.60 38.02
C ASP A 191 20.52 5.29 36.88
N LYS A 192 19.58 4.55 36.22
CA LYS A 192 18.73 5.05 35.15
C LYS A 192 17.31 5.29 35.65
N ALA A 193 16.65 6.32 35.11
CA ALA A 193 15.26 6.61 35.43
C ALA A 193 14.31 5.46 35.06
N PRO A 194 13.22 5.25 35.79
CA PRO A 194 12.20 4.27 35.45
C PRO A 194 11.54 4.62 34.11
N LEU A 195 11.10 3.59 33.38
CA LEU A 195 10.34 3.74 32.14
C LEU A 195 8.86 3.87 32.45
N SER A 196 8.17 4.69 31.65
CA SER A 196 6.72 4.82 31.66
C SER A 196 6.21 4.69 30.24
N LEU A 197 5.60 3.56 29.91
CA LEU A 197 5.04 3.31 28.58
C LEU A 197 3.64 3.91 28.47
N SER A 198 3.37 4.56 27.36
CA SER A 198 2.04 5.05 26.98
C SER A 198 1.89 4.98 25.46
N ASP A 199 0.70 5.27 24.95
CA ASP A 199 0.43 5.43 23.52
C ASP A 199 0.77 6.84 23.00
N SER A 200 1.30 7.71 23.88
CA SER A 200 1.80 9.01 23.46
C SER A 200 3.15 8.87 22.74
N PRO A 201 3.35 9.56 21.61
CA PRO A 201 4.64 9.62 20.92
C PRO A 201 5.80 10.12 21.80
N ASP A 202 5.51 10.89 22.83
CA ASP A 202 6.51 11.37 23.80
C ASP A 202 7.14 10.23 24.62
N SER A 203 6.46 9.08 24.73
CA SER A 203 6.98 7.87 25.40
C SER A 203 7.89 7.01 24.51
N LEU A 204 8.09 7.39 23.24
CA LEU A 204 8.91 6.62 22.29
C LEU A 204 10.36 6.35 22.80
N PRO A 205 11.06 7.27 23.49
CA PRO A 205 12.35 6.98 24.11
C PRO A 205 12.29 5.85 25.15
N ASP A 206 11.21 5.79 25.93
CA ASP A 206 11.01 4.73 26.93
C ASP A 206 10.73 3.38 26.24
N TRP A 207 9.95 3.38 25.15
CA TRP A 207 9.76 2.22 24.31
C TRP A 207 11.08 1.71 23.72
N HIS A 208 11.90 2.59 23.15
CA HIS A 208 13.21 2.20 22.60
C HIS A 208 14.11 1.61 23.70
N ALA A 209 14.08 2.19 24.91
CA ALA A 209 14.83 1.67 26.03
C ALA A 209 14.34 0.27 26.43
N MET A 210 13.04 0.04 26.53
CA MET A 210 12.44 -1.27 26.80
C MET A 210 12.80 -2.27 25.71
N ILE A 211 12.60 -1.92 24.43
CA ILE A 211 12.89 -2.77 23.28
C ILE A 211 14.37 -3.21 23.30
N SER A 212 15.29 -2.30 23.64
CA SER A 212 16.72 -2.64 23.73
C SER A 212 17.04 -3.67 24.82
N MET A 213 16.17 -3.83 25.81
CA MET A 213 16.28 -4.85 26.85
C MET A 213 15.65 -6.18 26.40
N LEU A 214 14.61 -6.15 25.59
CA LEU A 214 13.92 -7.35 25.09
C LEU A 214 14.59 -7.93 23.84
N LEU A 215 15.04 -7.08 22.92
CA LEU A 215 15.62 -7.49 21.63
C LEU A 215 17.14 -7.25 21.57
N THR A 216 17.82 -7.99 20.70
CA THR A 216 19.24 -7.80 20.36
C THR A 216 19.39 -6.65 19.34
N ALA A 217 20.63 -6.28 19.01
CA ALA A 217 20.91 -5.32 17.94
C ALA A 217 20.39 -5.79 16.58
N GLN A 218 20.38 -7.09 16.34
CA GLN A 218 19.83 -7.75 15.14
C GLN A 218 18.32 -7.90 15.17
N SER A 219 17.65 -7.30 16.17
CA SER A 219 16.20 -7.37 16.36
C SER A 219 15.65 -8.77 16.64
N GLU A 220 16.46 -9.68 17.12
CA GLU A 220 16.04 -10.99 17.60
C GLU A 220 15.67 -10.93 19.09
N TRP A 221 14.73 -11.77 19.54
CA TRP A 221 14.46 -11.93 20.96
C TRP A 221 15.74 -12.27 21.76
N ARG A 222 15.94 -11.57 22.83
CA ARG A 222 17.10 -11.83 23.71
C ARG A 222 16.89 -13.14 24.45
N LYS A 223 17.86 -14.05 24.33
CA LYS A 223 17.80 -15.33 25.06
C LYS A 223 18.02 -15.09 26.56
N PRO A 224 17.41 -15.88 27.46
CA PRO A 224 17.57 -15.76 28.93
C PRO A 224 19.03 -15.71 29.38
N ARG A 225 19.92 -16.45 28.71
CA ARG A 225 21.37 -16.43 28.99
C ARG A 225 22.03 -15.08 28.65
N GLY A 226 21.44 -14.26 27.81
CA GLY A 226 21.92 -12.93 27.45
C GLY A 226 21.53 -11.85 28.48
N VAL A 227 20.65 -12.16 29.42
CA VAL A 227 20.25 -11.28 30.51
C VAL A 227 21.33 -11.25 31.60
N ASN A 228 22.02 -10.14 31.75
CA ASN A 228 23.21 -10.04 32.60
C ASN A 228 23.33 -8.70 33.33
N ALA A 229 24.34 -8.54 34.16
CA ALA A 229 24.58 -7.36 34.96
C ALA A 229 24.77 -6.06 34.12
N LYS A 230 25.20 -6.16 32.85
CA LYS A 230 25.30 -4.99 31.96
C LYS A 230 23.95 -4.42 31.58
N LEU A 231 22.91 -5.24 31.66
CA LEU A 231 21.50 -4.83 31.47
C LEU A 231 20.80 -4.50 32.80
N GLY A 232 21.54 -4.50 33.94
CA GLY A 232 21.00 -4.26 35.26
C GLY A 232 20.45 -5.50 35.96
N PHE A 233 20.74 -6.70 35.46
CA PHE A 233 20.29 -7.95 36.04
C PHE A 233 21.46 -8.70 36.72
N PRO A 234 21.70 -8.50 38.03
CA PRO A 234 22.71 -9.24 38.74
C PRO A 234 22.42 -10.76 38.78
N PRO A 235 23.46 -11.62 38.92
CA PRO A 235 23.24 -13.06 39.00
C PRO A 235 22.33 -13.43 40.19
N LYS A 236 21.35 -14.32 39.94
CA LYS A 236 20.39 -14.84 40.92
C LYS A 236 19.45 -13.84 41.56
N SER A 237 19.27 -12.66 40.98
CA SER A 237 18.24 -11.69 41.43
C SER A 237 16.84 -12.13 40.99
N ASP A 238 15.83 -11.85 41.83
CA ASP A 238 14.44 -12.24 41.55
C ASP A 238 13.91 -11.59 40.27
N HIS A 239 14.23 -10.33 40.05
CA HIS A 239 13.84 -9.62 38.84
C HIS A 239 14.50 -10.17 37.54
N LYS A 240 15.73 -10.76 37.67
CA LYS A 240 16.34 -11.49 36.54
C LYS A 240 15.59 -12.76 36.22
N ILE A 241 15.21 -13.55 37.25
CA ILE A 241 14.47 -14.80 37.04
C ILE A 241 13.12 -14.51 36.43
N LEU A 242 12.41 -13.51 36.94
CA LEU A 242 11.12 -13.07 36.42
C LEU A 242 11.24 -12.58 34.96
N PHE A 243 12.20 -11.72 34.66
CA PHE A 243 12.41 -11.18 33.32
C PHE A 243 12.79 -12.30 32.33
N ALA A 244 13.63 -13.24 32.72
CA ALA A 244 14.00 -14.39 31.87
C ALA A 244 12.81 -15.29 31.57
N SER A 245 11.93 -15.55 32.55
CA SER A 245 10.68 -16.31 32.35
C SER A 245 9.73 -15.60 31.38
N ILE A 246 9.56 -14.27 31.51
CA ILE A 246 8.73 -13.49 30.59
C ILE A 246 9.32 -13.56 29.18
N LEU A 247 10.64 -13.43 29.01
CA LEU A 247 11.27 -13.53 27.69
C LEU A 247 11.05 -14.90 27.02
N GLU A 248 11.02 -15.98 27.78
CA GLU A 248 10.71 -17.31 27.24
C GLU A 248 9.26 -17.38 26.73
N THR A 249 8.32 -16.77 27.44
CA THR A 249 6.92 -16.72 27.03
C THR A 249 6.69 -15.80 25.80
N LEU A 250 7.34 -14.63 25.80
CA LEU A 250 7.24 -13.68 24.69
C LEU A 250 7.96 -14.18 23.43
N GLY A 251 8.92 -15.07 23.57
CA GLY A 251 9.73 -15.60 22.44
C GLY A 251 8.91 -16.31 21.36
N ASP A 252 7.73 -16.80 21.69
CA ASP A 252 6.81 -17.48 20.78
C ASP A 252 5.80 -16.51 20.11
N ASP A 253 5.75 -15.25 20.56
CA ASP A 253 4.82 -14.24 20.02
C ASP A 253 5.46 -13.47 18.86
N SER A 254 5.21 -13.95 17.64
CA SER A 254 5.71 -13.32 16.42
C SER A 254 5.08 -11.96 16.15
N GLN A 255 3.82 -11.75 16.54
CA GLN A 255 3.09 -10.50 16.28
C GLN A 255 3.60 -9.37 17.18
N LEU A 256 3.80 -9.65 18.46
CA LEU A 256 4.43 -8.69 19.37
C LEU A 256 5.86 -8.38 18.92
N HIS A 257 6.62 -9.39 18.50
CA HIS A 257 7.99 -9.19 18.00
C HIS A 257 8.03 -8.17 16.87
N GLU A 258 7.14 -8.30 15.88
CA GLU A 258 7.04 -7.39 14.76
C GLU A 258 6.59 -6.00 15.19
N ALA A 259 5.59 -5.89 16.05
CA ALA A 259 5.14 -4.61 16.59
C ALA A 259 6.28 -3.85 17.29
N LEU A 260 7.12 -4.56 18.05
CA LEU A 260 8.30 -3.97 18.70
C LEU A 260 9.37 -3.54 17.69
N ILE A 261 9.58 -4.31 16.60
CA ILE A 261 10.49 -3.92 15.52
C ILE A 261 9.99 -2.67 14.81
N GLU A 262 8.69 -2.57 14.54
CA GLU A 262 8.09 -1.38 13.94
C GLU A 262 8.33 -0.15 14.82
N ILE A 263 8.04 -0.24 16.13
CA ILE A 263 8.30 0.85 17.08
C ILE A 263 9.78 1.22 17.09
N LYS A 264 10.69 0.27 17.03
CA LYS A 264 12.13 0.51 16.98
C LYS A 264 12.53 1.40 15.79
N HIS A 265 11.79 1.33 14.69
CA HIS A 265 12.04 2.08 13.46
C HIS A 265 11.20 3.35 13.33
N LEU A 266 10.30 3.64 14.28
CA LEU A 266 9.56 4.89 14.27
C LEU A 266 10.52 6.08 14.38
N PRO A 267 10.32 7.14 13.56
CA PRO A 267 11.12 8.34 13.68
C PRO A 267 10.86 9.02 15.03
N ALA A 268 11.91 9.52 15.64
CA ALA A 268 11.76 10.32 16.86
C ALA A 268 10.89 11.55 16.56
N THR A 269 9.81 11.71 17.29
CA THR A 269 8.87 12.83 17.15
C THR A 269 9.39 14.10 17.80
N THR A 270 10.57 14.04 18.40
CA THR A 270 11.21 15.21 19.06
C THR A 270 11.56 16.23 17.97
N ARG A 271 10.76 17.29 17.88
CA ARG A 271 11.05 18.44 17.03
C ARG A 271 12.46 18.94 17.34
N GLY A 272 13.32 19.00 16.31
CA GLY A 272 14.70 19.48 16.46
C GLY A 272 15.78 18.40 16.48
N GLY A 273 15.45 17.10 16.51
CA GLY A 273 16.42 16.01 16.33
C GLY A 273 16.89 15.88 14.88
N ASP A 274 18.12 15.36 14.66
CA ASP A 274 18.71 15.21 13.32
C ASP A 274 17.83 14.45 12.33
N ALA A 275 17.17 13.39 12.80
CA ALA A 275 16.24 12.61 11.97
C ALA A 275 15.01 13.42 11.55
N TRP A 276 14.46 14.23 12.45
CA TRP A 276 13.35 15.13 12.16
C TRP A 276 13.75 16.20 11.13
N GLN A 277 14.90 16.84 11.33
CA GLN A 277 15.42 17.85 10.41
C GLN A 277 15.63 17.28 9.00
N LEU A 278 16.10 16.03 8.90
CA LEU A 278 16.25 15.35 7.62
C LEU A 278 14.91 15.12 6.91
N ILE A 279 13.88 14.65 7.65
CA ILE A 279 12.55 14.41 7.07
C ILE A 279 11.96 15.73 6.55
N VAL A 280 12.01 16.79 7.34
CA VAL A 280 11.54 18.14 6.95
C VAL A 280 12.32 18.64 5.74
N LEU A 281 13.64 18.47 5.74
CA LEU A 281 14.50 18.86 4.62
C LEU A 281 14.10 18.13 3.32
N ILE A 282 13.97 16.79 3.38
CA ILE A 282 13.55 16.00 2.23
C ILE A 282 12.16 16.44 1.76
N SER A 283 11.18 16.55 2.66
CA SER A 283 9.82 16.98 2.32
C SER A 283 9.81 18.33 1.61
N SER A 284 10.64 19.28 2.05
CA SER A 284 10.77 20.60 1.41
C SER A 284 11.42 20.56 0.02
N LEU A 285 12.15 19.50 -0.30
CA LEU A 285 12.84 19.31 -1.58
C LEU A 285 11.99 18.52 -2.59
N LEU A 286 11.02 17.74 -2.14
CA LEU A 286 10.18 16.90 -3.01
C LEU A 286 9.49 17.69 -4.14
N PRO A 287 8.87 18.88 -3.92
CA PRO A 287 8.26 19.66 -4.99
C PRO A 287 9.28 20.07 -6.08
N VAL A 288 10.49 20.45 -5.66
CA VAL A 288 11.55 20.85 -6.59
C VAL A 288 12.05 19.64 -7.39
N LEU A 289 12.22 18.51 -6.73
CA LEU A 289 12.59 17.25 -7.38
C LEU A 289 11.52 16.80 -8.39
N GLN A 290 10.24 16.90 -8.04
CA GLN A 290 9.12 16.62 -8.94
C GLN A 290 9.11 17.57 -10.14
N ALA A 291 9.40 18.86 -9.94
CA ALA A 291 9.50 19.81 -11.04
C ALA A 291 10.59 19.43 -12.04
N HIS A 292 11.75 18.98 -11.57
CA HIS A 292 12.81 18.45 -12.45
C HIS A 292 12.36 17.25 -13.26
N LEU A 293 11.62 16.32 -12.62
CA LEU A 293 11.06 15.15 -13.33
C LEU A 293 10.08 15.59 -14.43
N LEU A 294 9.19 16.53 -14.14
CA LEU A 294 8.25 17.06 -15.13
C LEU A 294 8.96 17.71 -16.32
N LEU A 295 10.07 18.42 -16.09
CA LEU A 295 10.89 18.98 -17.17
C LEU A 295 11.55 17.88 -18.01
N VAL A 296 11.98 16.78 -17.39
CA VAL A 296 12.55 15.63 -18.13
C VAL A 296 11.45 14.96 -18.96
N PHE A 297 10.25 14.76 -18.41
CA PHE A 297 9.10 14.23 -19.16
C PHE A 297 8.76 15.11 -20.36
N GLN A 298 8.70 16.42 -20.16
CA GLN A 298 8.38 17.37 -21.24
C GLN A 298 9.41 17.31 -22.36
N ARG A 299 10.71 17.19 -22.03
CA ARG A 299 11.79 17.15 -23.03
C ARG A 299 11.88 15.82 -23.77
N SER A 300 11.60 14.73 -23.08
CA SER A 300 11.65 13.38 -23.68
C SER A 300 10.39 12.99 -24.43
N GLY A 301 9.23 13.60 -24.10
CA GLY A 301 7.92 13.16 -24.55
C GLY A 301 7.47 11.84 -23.91
N GLN A 302 8.24 11.33 -22.94
CA GLN A 302 8.00 10.08 -22.24
C GLN A 302 7.62 10.33 -20.79
N VAL A 303 6.70 9.52 -20.26
CA VAL A 303 6.24 9.60 -18.87
C VAL A 303 6.15 8.20 -18.27
N ASP A 304 6.07 8.10 -16.96
CA ASP A 304 5.75 6.84 -16.30
C ASP A 304 4.25 6.69 -16.04
N HIS A 305 3.83 5.49 -15.66
CA HIS A 305 2.42 5.17 -15.36
C HIS A 305 1.89 5.97 -14.17
N THR A 306 2.73 6.28 -13.19
CA THR A 306 2.34 7.12 -12.03
C THR A 306 1.93 8.52 -12.48
N HIS A 307 2.65 9.12 -13.44
CA HIS A 307 2.28 10.42 -14.00
C HIS A 307 0.92 10.37 -14.68
N VAL A 308 0.66 9.33 -15.46
CA VAL A 308 -0.64 9.15 -16.14
C VAL A 308 -1.79 9.06 -15.13
N SER A 309 -1.61 8.29 -14.05
CA SER A 309 -2.62 8.17 -13.00
C SER A 309 -2.86 9.48 -12.26
N LEU A 310 -1.79 10.19 -11.87
CA LEU A 310 -1.90 11.50 -11.21
C LEU A 310 -2.54 12.55 -12.13
N ALA A 311 -2.20 12.55 -13.41
CA ALA A 311 -2.80 13.43 -14.41
C ALA A 311 -4.30 13.13 -14.62
N ALA A 312 -4.69 11.85 -14.56
CA ALA A 312 -6.10 11.45 -14.62
C ALA A 312 -6.88 11.92 -13.38
N ILE A 313 -6.28 11.79 -12.17
CA ILE A 313 -6.86 12.33 -10.93
C ILE A 313 -7.08 13.84 -11.06
N GLN A 314 -6.08 14.56 -11.56
CA GLN A 314 -6.16 16.01 -11.76
C GLN A 314 -7.25 16.37 -12.79
N ALA A 315 -7.42 15.58 -13.86
CA ALA A 315 -8.46 15.80 -14.87
C ALA A 315 -9.88 15.61 -14.30
N LEU A 316 -10.06 14.84 -13.23
CA LEU A 316 -11.35 14.70 -12.54
C LEU A 316 -11.67 15.91 -11.63
N GLY A 317 -10.68 16.71 -11.25
CA GLY A 317 -10.83 17.88 -10.38
C GLY A 317 -10.77 17.56 -8.90
N THR A 318 -11.09 18.56 -8.09
CA THR A 318 -11.13 18.42 -6.62
C THR A 318 -12.54 18.06 -6.14
N ASP A 319 -12.63 17.88 -4.85
CA ASP A 319 -13.86 17.54 -4.17
C ASP A 319 -14.87 18.70 -4.20
N GLU A 320 -14.40 19.90 -4.06
CA GLU A 320 -15.24 21.10 -4.13
C GLU A 320 -15.54 21.52 -5.57
N MET A 321 -14.68 21.16 -6.53
CA MET A 321 -14.80 21.58 -7.93
C MET A 321 -14.57 20.38 -8.88
N PRO A 322 -15.54 19.45 -8.99
CA PRO A 322 -15.47 18.39 -9.98
C PRO A 322 -15.54 18.95 -11.40
N THR A 323 -14.75 18.39 -12.31
CA THR A 323 -14.75 18.83 -13.72
C THR A 323 -16.00 18.33 -14.46
N ALA A 324 -16.30 18.92 -15.61
CA ALA A 324 -17.35 18.41 -16.50
C ALA A 324 -17.10 16.96 -16.95
N LEU A 325 -15.82 16.55 -17.01
CA LEU A 325 -15.45 15.16 -17.29
C LEU A 325 -15.88 14.24 -16.14
N ALA A 326 -15.57 14.59 -14.88
CA ALA A 326 -15.97 13.83 -13.70
C ALA A 326 -17.49 13.69 -13.63
N GLN A 327 -18.23 14.77 -13.84
CA GLN A 327 -19.69 14.74 -13.85
C GLN A 327 -20.24 13.81 -14.97
N ARG A 328 -19.66 13.87 -16.17
CA ARG A 328 -20.07 12.99 -17.28
C ARG A 328 -19.80 11.51 -16.94
N LEU A 329 -18.65 11.19 -16.37
CA LEU A 329 -18.31 9.81 -15.97
C LEU A 329 -19.22 9.32 -14.86
N ASP A 330 -19.57 10.17 -13.90
CA ASP A 330 -20.52 9.84 -12.83
C ASP A 330 -21.89 9.43 -13.37
N TYR A 331 -22.36 10.02 -14.46
CA TYR A 331 -23.61 9.62 -15.15
C TYR A 331 -23.47 8.36 -16.01
N GLN A 332 -22.25 7.99 -16.41
CA GLN A 332 -22.02 6.90 -17.36
C GLN A 332 -21.57 5.60 -16.71
N ILE A 333 -20.95 5.68 -15.54
CA ILE A 333 -20.36 4.52 -14.85
C ILE A 333 -21.23 4.16 -13.64
N GLU A 334 -21.88 3.02 -13.72
CA GLU A 334 -22.74 2.50 -12.63
C GLU A 334 -22.11 1.28 -11.96
N HIS A 335 -21.27 0.53 -12.68
CA HIS A 335 -20.65 -0.69 -12.19
C HIS A 335 -19.15 -0.71 -12.55
N ILE A 336 -18.32 -1.03 -11.57
CA ILE A 336 -16.87 -1.22 -11.77
C ILE A 336 -16.50 -2.63 -11.32
N LEU A 337 -15.85 -3.37 -12.22
CA LEU A 337 -15.29 -4.68 -11.94
C LEU A 337 -13.78 -4.62 -12.13
N ILE A 338 -13.02 -5.01 -11.11
CA ILE A 338 -11.55 -4.97 -11.14
C ILE A 338 -11.02 -6.38 -10.91
N ASP A 339 -10.18 -6.83 -11.83
CA ASP A 339 -9.44 -8.08 -11.72
C ASP A 339 -8.01 -7.81 -11.29
N GLU A 340 -7.39 -8.76 -10.58
CA GLU A 340 -6.01 -8.69 -10.07
C GLU A 340 -5.77 -7.43 -9.20
N PHE A 341 -6.73 -7.11 -8.31
CA PHE A 341 -6.66 -5.87 -7.52
C PHE A 341 -5.41 -5.78 -6.61
N GLN A 342 -4.79 -6.92 -6.23
CA GLN A 342 -3.53 -6.94 -5.47
C GLN A 342 -2.35 -6.29 -6.22
N ASP A 343 -2.47 -6.10 -7.54
CA ASP A 343 -1.43 -5.49 -8.39
C ASP A 343 -1.69 -3.99 -8.64
N THR A 344 -2.63 -3.40 -7.90
CA THR A 344 -2.99 -1.98 -8.02
C THR A 344 -2.02 -1.11 -7.21
N SER A 345 -1.58 0.00 -7.80
CA SER A 345 -0.76 1.00 -7.10
C SER A 345 -1.62 2.00 -6.31
N SER A 346 -1.00 2.71 -5.34
CA SER A 346 -1.69 3.75 -4.55
C SER A 346 -2.30 4.86 -5.42
N SER A 347 -1.63 5.26 -6.51
CA SER A 347 -2.18 6.27 -7.42
C SER A 347 -3.39 5.76 -8.21
N GLN A 348 -3.37 4.50 -8.63
CA GLN A 348 -4.52 3.87 -9.30
C GLN A 348 -5.70 3.69 -8.34
N ALA A 349 -5.44 3.28 -7.10
CA ALA A 349 -6.50 3.18 -6.08
C ALA A 349 -7.17 4.53 -5.83
N ARG A 350 -6.39 5.60 -5.63
CA ARG A 350 -6.92 6.96 -5.47
C ARG A 350 -7.69 7.46 -6.69
N PHE A 351 -7.24 7.11 -7.89
CA PHE A 351 -8.01 7.40 -9.11
C PHE A 351 -9.39 6.74 -9.06
N LEU A 352 -9.46 5.47 -8.66
CA LEU A 352 -10.72 4.74 -8.52
C LEU A 352 -11.61 5.34 -7.42
N GLU A 353 -11.03 5.67 -6.27
CA GLU A 353 -11.75 6.36 -5.17
C GLU A 353 -12.36 7.67 -5.66
N ARG A 354 -11.57 8.46 -6.40
CA ARG A 354 -12.06 9.72 -6.98
C ARG A 354 -13.18 9.51 -7.99
N LEU A 355 -13.12 8.44 -8.78
CA LEU A 355 -14.12 8.09 -9.78
C LEU A 355 -15.45 7.65 -9.16
N MET A 356 -15.40 6.95 -8.01
CA MET A 356 -16.57 6.43 -7.30
C MET A 356 -17.12 7.38 -6.23
N ARG A 357 -16.61 8.58 -6.22
CA ARG A 357 -17.07 9.58 -5.28
C ARG A 357 -18.57 9.86 -5.44
N GLY A 358 -19.28 10.01 -4.30
CA GLY A 358 -20.74 10.22 -4.30
C GLY A 358 -21.55 8.93 -4.50
N TRP A 359 -20.91 7.78 -4.72
CA TRP A 359 -21.62 6.50 -4.80
C TRP A 359 -22.28 6.08 -3.49
N PRO A 360 -21.68 6.27 -2.30
CA PRO A 360 -22.34 5.98 -1.04
C PRO A 360 -23.64 6.76 -0.86
N GLU A 361 -23.63 8.07 -1.15
CA GLU A 361 -24.78 8.94 -1.08
C GLU A 361 -25.85 8.54 -2.10
N HIS A 362 -25.44 8.27 -3.35
CA HIS A 362 -26.34 7.77 -4.39
C HIS A 362 -27.02 6.48 -3.96
N ASN A 363 -26.28 5.51 -3.45
CA ASN A 363 -26.81 4.22 -3.01
C ASN A 363 -27.78 4.37 -1.80
N ALA A 364 -27.57 5.38 -0.95
CA ALA A 364 -28.46 5.69 0.16
C ALA A 364 -29.83 6.26 -0.27
N THR A 365 -29.96 6.77 -1.51
CA THR A 365 -31.23 7.32 -2.01
C THR A 365 -32.30 6.28 -2.35
N GLY A 366 -31.92 4.99 -2.41
CA GLY A 366 -32.81 3.90 -2.86
C GLY A 366 -32.96 3.81 -4.39
N ALA A 367 -32.17 4.57 -5.16
CA ALA A 367 -32.01 4.39 -6.61
C ALA A 367 -31.33 3.03 -6.93
N ALA A 368 -31.24 2.67 -8.23
CA ALA A 368 -30.46 1.51 -8.65
C ALA A 368 -29.04 1.61 -8.12
N PRO A 369 -28.54 0.61 -7.37
CA PRO A 369 -27.27 0.73 -6.70
C PRO A 369 -26.10 0.72 -7.70
N ARG A 370 -25.13 1.59 -7.48
CA ARG A 370 -23.83 1.54 -8.13
C ARG A 370 -22.95 0.53 -7.39
N THR A 371 -22.25 -0.31 -8.12
CA THR A 371 -21.57 -1.45 -7.51
C THR A 371 -20.08 -1.52 -7.87
N LEU A 372 -19.28 -1.89 -6.88
CA LEU A 372 -17.87 -2.22 -7.04
C LEU A 372 -17.67 -3.71 -6.79
N PHE A 373 -17.01 -4.40 -7.71
CA PHE A 373 -16.60 -5.79 -7.57
C PHE A 373 -15.10 -5.91 -7.83
N MET A 374 -14.38 -6.42 -6.85
CA MET A 374 -12.92 -6.59 -6.94
C MET A 374 -12.56 -8.06 -6.75
N VAL A 375 -11.68 -8.56 -7.59
CA VAL A 375 -11.12 -9.91 -7.51
C VAL A 375 -9.61 -9.81 -7.42
N GLY A 376 -9.00 -10.68 -6.62
CA GLY A 376 -7.57 -10.75 -6.49
C GLY A 376 -7.11 -11.85 -5.54
N ASP A 377 -5.83 -12.08 -5.53
CA ASP A 377 -5.16 -12.99 -4.61
C ASP A 377 -3.90 -12.32 -4.07
N ALA A 378 -3.92 -11.95 -2.78
CA ALA A 378 -2.79 -11.29 -2.14
C ALA A 378 -1.49 -12.13 -2.21
N MET A 379 -1.60 -13.47 -2.22
CA MET A 379 -0.43 -14.38 -2.34
C MET A 379 0.20 -14.36 -3.74
N GLN A 380 -0.50 -13.82 -4.74
CA GLN A 380 -0.01 -13.69 -6.12
C GLN A 380 0.51 -12.28 -6.45
N SER A 381 0.60 -11.37 -5.48
CA SER A 381 1.14 -10.03 -5.70
C SER A 381 2.64 -10.10 -5.98
N ILE A 382 3.03 -9.87 -7.23
CA ILE A 382 4.43 -9.91 -7.69
C ILE A 382 4.89 -8.59 -8.33
N TYR A 383 4.02 -7.58 -8.42
CA TYR A 383 4.31 -6.31 -9.08
C TYR A 383 4.75 -5.19 -8.13
N GLY A 384 5.29 -5.51 -6.95
CA GLY A 384 5.86 -4.52 -6.03
C GLY A 384 6.93 -3.64 -6.68
N PHE A 385 7.69 -4.17 -7.67
CA PHE A 385 8.66 -3.41 -8.45
C PHE A 385 8.02 -2.38 -9.42
N ARG A 386 6.70 -2.46 -9.65
CA ARG A 386 5.86 -1.47 -10.34
C ARG A 386 5.02 -0.64 -9.38
N TYR A 387 5.41 -0.62 -8.10
CA TYR A 387 4.73 0.11 -7.03
C TYR A 387 3.31 -0.37 -6.74
N ALA A 388 2.97 -1.63 -7.07
CA ALA A 388 1.77 -2.27 -6.57
C ALA A 388 1.83 -2.37 -5.04
N ASP A 389 0.71 -2.09 -4.39
CA ASP A 389 0.57 -2.12 -2.94
C ASP A 389 -0.47 -3.15 -2.51
N VAL A 390 0.00 -4.33 -2.10
CA VAL A 390 -0.87 -5.41 -1.63
C VAL A 390 -1.70 -5.01 -0.40
N ALA A 391 -1.24 -4.02 0.37
CA ALA A 391 -1.98 -3.52 1.52
C ALA A 391 -3.34 -2.91 1.14
N LEU A 392 -3.48 -2.37 -0.07
CA LEU A 392 -4.76 -1.90 -0.59
C LEU A 392 -5.79 -3.04 -0.68
N PHE A 393 -5.36 -4.19 -1.25
CA PHE A 393 -6.22 -5.38 -1.33
C PHE A 393 -6.55 -5.95 0.05
N LEU A 394 -5.59 -5.99 0.96
CA LEU A 394 -5.81 -6.46 2.33
C LEU A 394 -6.80 -5.57 3.09
N ARG A 395 -6.71 -4.25 2.95
CA ARG A 395 -7.69 -3.30 3.53
C ARG A 395 -9.08 -3.44 2.90
N ALA A 396 -9.16 -3.56 1.57
CA ALA A 396 -10.43 -3.79 0.88
C ALA A 396 -11.12 -5.09 1.35
N ARG A 397 -10.33 -6.16 1.57
CA ARG A 397 -10.83 -7.41 2.13
C ARG A 397 -11.36 -7.28 3.57
N GLN A 398 -10.92 -6.28 4.33
CA GLN A 398 -11.46 -5.95 5.66
C GLN A 398 -12.80 -5.22 5.62
N GLY A 399 -13.33 -4.96 4.43
CA GLY A 399 -14.70 -4.52 4.23
C GLY A 399 -14.91 -3.09 3.78
N GLN A 400 -13.85 -2.30 3.50
CA GLN A 400 -14.00 -0.90 3.08
C GLN A 400 -13.04 -0.51 1.96
N PHE A 401 -13.59 0.15 0.94
CA PHE A 401 -12.83 0.85 -0.10
C PHE A 401 -13.68 1.99 -0.66
N ALA A 402 -13.12 3.18 -0.83
CA ALA A 402 -13.81 4.37 -1.36
C ALA A 402 -15.12 4.72 -0.60
N ASP A 403 -15.12 4.59 0.74
CA ASP A 403 -16.29 4.76 1.61
C ASP A 403 -17.47 3.81 1.30
N LEU A 404 -17.25 2.80 0.46
CA LEU A 404 -18.20 1.74 0.18
C LEU A 404 -17.99 0.55 1.12
N ALA A 405 -19.08 0.05 1.70
CA ALA A 405 -19.06 -1.20 2.46
C ALA A 405 -18.94 -2.37 1.48
N LEU A 406 -17.97 -3.24 1.69
CA LEU A 406 -17.69 -4.40 0.85
C LEU A 406 -17.99 -5.69 1.60
N GLU A 407 -18.61 -6.64 0.90
CA GLU A 407 -18.74 -8.01 1.36
C GLU A 407 -17.57 -8.85 0.83
N SER A 408 -16.82 -9.47 1.75
CA SER A 408 -15.67 -10.29 1.38
C SER A 408 -16.07 -11.75 1.18
N VAL A 409 -15.80 -12.29 0.00
CA VAL A 409 -16.04 -13.70 -0.33
C VAL A 409 -14.70 -14.36 -0.65
N THR A 410 -14.40 -15.48 -0.01
CA THR A 410 -13.16 -16.23 -0.23
C THR A 410 -13.45 -17.49 -1.03
N LEU A 411 -12.74 -17.67 -2.15
CA LEU A 411 -12.77 -18.87 -2.96
C LEU A 411 -11.63 -19.80 -2.52
N THR A 412 -11.96 -21.03 -2.10
CA THR A 412 -10.98 -21.99 -1.61
C THR A 412 -10.70 -23.12 -2.61
N GLN A 413 -11.62 -23.39 -3.55
CA GLN A 413 -11.48 -24.52 -4.46
C GLN A 413 -10.47 -24.28 -5.59
N ASN A 414 -9.45 -25.11 -5.66
CA ASN A 414 -8.47 -25.12 -6.74
C ASN A 414 -8.83 -26.20 -7.78
N PHE A 415 -9.24 -25.73 -8.97
CA PHE A 415 -9.56 -26.58 -10.11
C PHE A 415 -8.39 -26.78 -11.09
N ARG A 416 -7.29 -26.06 -10.90
CA ARG A 416 -6.17 -26.02 -11.84
C ARG A 416 -5.12 -27.08 -11.52
N SER A 417 -4.80 -27.25 -10.25
CA SER A 417 -3.68 -28.07 -9.80
C SER A 417 -4.12 -29.46 -9.34
N ARG A 418 -3.21 -30.43 -9.39
CA ARG A 418 -3.43 -31.77 -8.82
C ARG A 418 -3.47 -31.70 -7.30
N PRO A 419 -4.21 -32.62 -6.62
CA PRO A 419 -4.34 -32.61 -5.17
C PRO A 419 -3.00 -32.62 -4.41
N GLU A 420 -1.99 -33.35 -4.93
CA GLU A 420 -0.68 -33.43 -4.30
C GLU A 420 0.06 -32.09 -4.32
N VAL A 421 -0.11 -31.30 -5.39
CA VAL A 421 0.48 -29.96 -5.49
C VAL A 421 -0.22 -29.00 -4.52
N VAL A 422 -1.56 -29.09 -4.41
CA VAL A 422 -2.34 -28.27 -3.48
C VAL A 422 -1.92 -28.60 -2.03
N ALA A 423 -1.80 -29.88 -1.68
CA ALA A 423 -1.36 -30.31 -0.36
C ALA A 423 0.05 -29.80 -0.06
N TRP A 424 1.00 -29.98 -0.98
CA TRP A 424 2.36 -29.50 -0.82
C TRP A 424 2.45 -27.97 -0.61
N VAL A 425 1.68 -27.20 -1.40
CA VAL A 425 1.62 -25.73 -1.23
C VAL A 425 1.05 -25.38 0.13
N ASN A 426 -0.07 -26.00 0.53
CA ASN A 426 -0.68 -25.74 1.83
C ASN A 426 0.27 -26.02 3.00
N ASP A 427 1.01 -27.12 2.97
CA ASP A 427 1.92 -27.50 4.04
C ASP A 427 3.16 -26.60 4.06
N SER A 428 3.77 -26.35 2.89
CA SER A 428 5.00 -25.56 2.80
C SER A 428 4.78 -24.08 3.14
N PHE A 429 3.71 -23.46 2.65
CA PHE A 429 3.47 -22.04 2.85
C PHE A 429 2.80 -21.69 4.17
N ALA A 430 2.13 -22.66 4.83
CA ALA A 430 1.61 -22.46 6.19
C ALA A 430 2.72 -22.15 7.20
N GLU A 431 3.93 -22.70 7.01
CA GLU A 431 5.08 -22.42 7.87
C GLU A 431 5.87 -21.16 7.47
N LEU A 432 5.87 -20.83 6.17
CA LEU A 432 6.65 -19.71 5.62
C LEU A 432 5.95 -18.36 5.71
N MET A 433 4.63 -18.36 5.60
CA MET A 433 3.82 -17.15 5.66
C MET A 433 3.26 -16.94 7.07
N GLY A 434 3.07 -15.69 7.47
CA GLY A 434 2.54 -15.38 8.79
C GLY A 434 1.13 -15.95 9.03
N ALA A 435 0.75 -16.10 10.28
CA ALA A 435 -0.59 -16.57 10.67
C ALA A 435 -1.70 -15.57 10.35
N GLU A 436 -1.36 -14.28 10.27
CA GLU A 436 -2.31 -13.18 10.02
C GLU A 436 -1.79 -12.21 8.96
N ASP A 437 -2.75 -11.50 8.33
CA ASP A 437 -2.44 -10.41 7.42
C ASP A 437 -1.98 -9.19 8.22
N ALA A 438 -0.94 -8.52 7.73
CA ALA A 438 -0.50 -7.23 8.26
C ALA A 438 -0.39 -6.20 7.12
N PRO A 439 -1.48 -5.46 6.81
CA PRO A 439 -1.51 -4.52 5.71
C PRO A 439 -0.44 -3.43 5.79
N HIS A 440 -0.07 -3.02 7.00
CA HIS A 440 0.92 -1.96 7.24
C HIS A 440 2.34 -2.30 6.78
N CYS A 441 2.69 -3.59 6.70
CA CYS A 441 3.98 -4.06 6.18
C CYS A 441 3.84 -4.92 4.91
N GLY A 442 2.63 -5.04 4.36
CA GLY A 442 2.36 -5.84 3.17
C GLY A 442 2.46 -7.34 3.40
N ARG A 443 2.43 -7.80 4.66
CA ARG A 443 2.47 -9.23 4.97
C ARG A 443 1.12 -9.86 4.70
N VAL A 444 1.17 -11.01 4.03
CA VAL A 444 0.01 -11.81 3.62
C VAL A 444 0.05 -13.14 4.34
N ARG A 445 -1.06 -13.55 4.95
CA ARG A 445 -1.21 -14.90 5.50
C ARG A 445 -1.45 -15.93 4.40
N HIS A 446 -1.03 -17.16 4.63
CA HIS A 446 -1.41 -18.26 3.75
C HIS A 446 -2.90 -18.62 3.92
N VAL A 447 -3.64 -18.65 2.82
CA VAL A 447 -5.03 -19.14 2.78
C VAL A 447 -5.01 -20.52 2.12
N LYS A 448 -5.42 -21.55 2.87
CA LYS A 448 -5.44 -22.93 2.37
C LYS A 448 -6.44 -23.05 1.21
N ALA A 449 -6.02 -23.75 0.18
CA ALA A 449 -6.86 -24.14 -0.94
C ALA A 449 -7.33 -25.60 -0.80
N ASP A 450 -8.55 -25.86 -1.26
CA ASP A 450 -9.13 -27.20 -1.34
C ASP A 450 -8.93 -27.76 -2.75
N SER A 451 -8.49 -29.00 -2.87
CA SER A 451 -8.40 -29.67 -4.16
C SER A 451 -9.79 -30.10 -4.68
N SER A 452 -10.06 -29.86 -5.96
CA SER A 452 -11.30 -30.34 -6.57
C SER A 452 -11.23 -31.85 -6.83
N PRO A 453 -12.26 -32.63 -6.44
CA PRO A 453 -12.29 -34.08 -6.66
C PRO A 453 -12.42 -34.50 -8.14
N SER A 454 -12.64 -33.57 -9.07
CA SER A 454 -13.00 -33.88 -10.47
C SER A 454 -11.81 -34.17 -11.39
N ARG A 455 -10.56 -34.29 -10.90
CA ARG A 455 -9.37 -34.60 -11.72
C ARG A 455 -8.68 -35.93 -11.40
N GLU A 456 -9.31 -36.85 -10.68
CA GLU A 456 -8.76 -38.19 -10.44
C GLU A 456 -8.79 -39.16 -11.64
N SER A 457 -9.38 -38.79 -12.78
CA SER A 457 -9.52 -39.71 -13.92
C SER A 457 -9.47 -39.00 -15.26
N SER A 458 -8.27 -38.68 -15.69
CA SER A 458 -7.91 -38.67 -17.12
C SER A 458 -6.38 -38.83 -17.23
N VAL A 459 -5.97 -40.08 -17.17
CA VAL A 459 -4.70 -40.58 -17.75
C VAL A 459 -4.97 -40.92 -19.19
#